data_f17a1a664720e7e6ef3713d3c05915a5
#
_entry.id   f17a1a664720e7e6ef3713d3c05915a5
#
_cell.length_a   1.000
_cell.length_b   1.000
_cell.length_c   1.000
_cell.angle_alpha   90.00
_cell.angle_beta   90.00
_cell.angle_gamma   90.00
#
_symmetry.space_group_name_H-M   'P 1'
#
loop_
_entity.id
_entity.type
_entity.pdbx_description
1 polymer ?
#
loop_
_entity_poly.entity_id
_entity_poly.type
_entity_poly.pdbx_seq_one_letter_code
_entity_poly.pdbx_strand_id
1 'polypeptide(L)'
;MNLYFSIRNLAYFLPAVFETSKLSDFSAFLKTKNPLEIRWSEFASRLRKAFPDLPIHIWCNEYSPFIWGQILRQMGQLSAPQNIAGDFDLFAEIISAEGLERFKAYVRTHPSLTPRQLRIVMGAFAEKFGQNDKIIEEIEAPGWDEALVRDLTERYDIDVRSIDKISTVQFISPE
;
A
#
# COMPACT_ATOMS: atom_id res chain seq x y z
N MET A 1 -17.43 11.72 9.36
CA MET A 1 -17.10 10.83 8.22
C MET A 1 -15.61 11.03 7.94
N ASN A 2 -14.86 9.97 7.69
CA ASN A 2 -13.43 10.03 7.32
C ASN A 2 -13.27 9.36 5.96
N LEU A 3 -12.30 9.82 5.16
CA LEU A 3 -11.95 9.20 3.88
C LEU A 3 -10.64 8.42 4.04
N TYR A 4 -10.67 7.16 3.63
CA TYR A 4 -9.52 6.27 3.66
C TYR A 4 -9.26 5.72 2.27
N PHE A 5 -8.04 5.82 1.75
CA PHE A 5 -7.66 5.18 0.50
C PHE A 5 -6.16 4.89 0.43
N SER A 6 -5.81 3.83 -0.29
CA SER A 6 -4.42 3.52 -0.61
C SER A 6 -4.03 4.15 -1.93
N ILE A 7 -2.77 4.52 -2.03
CA ILE A 7 -2.09 4.83 -3.28
C ILE A 7 -1.15 3.68 -3.62
N ARG A 8 -0.86 3.50 -4.89
CA ARG A 8 0.02 2.43 -5.36
C ARG A 8 1.01 2.98 -6.37
N ASN A 9 2.22 2.42 -6.39
CA ASN A 9 3.21 2.77 -7.40
C ASN A 9 2.61 2.64 -8.81
N LEU A 10 2.70 3.71 -9.59
CA LEU A 10 2.09 3.78 -10.92
C LEU A 10 2.66 2.76 -11.89
N ALA A 11 3.90 2.30 -11.65
CA ALA A 11 4.49 1.22 -12.41
C ALA A 11 3.66 -0.08 -12.38
N TYR A 12 2.98 -0.33 -11.27
CA TYR A 12 2.13 -1.51 -11.05
C TYR A 12 0.63 -1.18 -11.14
N PHE A 13 0.26 0.04 -10.76
CA PHE A 13 -1.15 0.48 -10.76
C PHE A 13 -1.74 0.59 -12.17
N LEU A 14 -1.01 1.23 -13.10
CA LEU A 14 -1.52 1.46 -14.44
C LEU A 14 -1.72 0.16 -15.25
N PRO A 15 -0.77 -0.78 -15.26
CA PRO A 15 -0.98 -2.09 -15.87
C PRO A 15 -2.16 -2.85 -15.25
N ALA A 16 -2.26 -2.90 -13.92
CA ALA A 16 -3.36 -3.59 -13.25
C ALA A 16 -4.74 -2.98 -13.58
N VAL A 17 -4.84 -1.67 -13.71
CA VAL A 17 -6.08 -1.01 -14.16
C VAL A 17 -6.37 -1.31 -15.63
N PHE A 18 -5.33 -1.37 -16.47
CA PHE A 18 -5.50 -1.72 -17.88
C PHE A 18 -6.04 -3.13 -18.04
N GLU A 19 -5.55 -4.11 -17.30
CA GLU A 19 -6.06 -5.50 -17.33
C GLU A 19 -7.56 -5.59 -16.99
N THR A 20 -8.05 -4.74 -16.10
CA THR A 20 -9.48 -4.67 -15.77
C THR A 20 -10.29 -3.85 -16.78
N SER A 21 -9.62 -3.12 -17.67
CA SER A 21 -10.25 -2.33 -18.71
C SER A 21 -10.73 -3.24 -19.86
N LYS A 22 -11.65 -2.76 -20.67
CA LYS A 22 -12.08 -3.45 -21.89
C LYS A 22 -11.24 -3.08 -23.11
N LEU A 23 -10.15 -2.34 -22.90
CA LEU A 23 -9.27 -1.88 -23.98
C LEU A 23 -8.23 -2.95 -24.27
N SER A 24 -7.95 -3.16 -25.55
CA SER A 24 -6.93 -4.10 -26.04
C SER A 24 -5.58 -3.43 -26.31
N ASP A 25 -5.55 -2.09 -26.32
CA ASP A 25 -4.34 -1.31 -26.60
C ASP A 25 -4.00 -0.42 -25.40
N PHE A 26 -2.82 -0.66 -24.82
CA PHE A 26 -2.33 0.08 -23.67
C PHE A 26 -2.06 1.55 -23.98
N SER A 27 -1.61 1.86 -25.20
CA SER A 27 -1.42 3.26 -25.64
C SER A 27 -2.71 4.01 -25.70
N ALA A 28 -3.78 3.37 -26.20
CA ALA A 28 -5.14 3.94 -26.18
C ALA A 28 -5.69 4.11 -24.76
N PHE A 29 -5.35 3.21 -23.84
CA PHE A 29 -5.67 3.33 -22.41
C PHE A 29 -5.05 4.57 -21.80
N LEU A 30 -3.79 4.83 -22.05
CA LEU A 30 -3.10 6.03 -21.55
C LEU A 30 -3.61 7.32 -22.19
N LYS A 31 -4.29 7.27 -23.35
CA LYS A 31 -4.89 8.43 -24.03
C LYS A 31 -3.94 9.62 -24.16
N THR A 32 -2.76 9.40 -24.63
CA THR A 32 -1.72 10.43 -24.74
C THR A 32 -1.20 10.98 -23.39
N LYS A 33 -1.63 10.43 -22.27
CA LYS A 33 -1.08 10.81 -20.96
C LYS A 33 0.33 10.21 -20.80
N ASN A 34 1.26 11.06 -20.42
CA ASN A 34 2.57 10.58 -20.00
C ASN A 34 2.46 10.01 -18.57
N PRO A 35 2.69 8.71 -18.34
CA PRO A 35 2.59 8.12 -17.02
C PRO A 35 3.56 8.77 -16.01
N LEU A 36 4.70 9.31 -16.50
CA LEU A 36 5.67 10.03 -15.68
C LEU A 36 5.15 11.39 -15.15
N GLU A 37 4.03 11.89 -15.64
CA GLU A 37 3.41 13.14 -15.19
C GLU A 37 2.25 12.94 -14.21
N ILE A 38 1.78 11.71 -14.04
CA ILE A 38 0.67 11.40 -13.12
C ILE A 38 1.19 11.48 -11.68
N ARG A 39 0.41 12.14 -10.79
CA ARG A 39 0.77 12.34 -9.38
C ARG A 39 -0.40 12.05 -8.46
N TRP A 40 -0.17 11.24 -7.44
CA TRP A 40 -1.12 11.04 -6.36
C TRP A 40 -1.26 12.28 -5.47
N SER A 41 -0.19 13.06 -5.29
CA SER A 41 -0.22 14.32 -4.54
C SER A 41 -1.15 15.35 -5.16
N GLU A 42 -1.25 15.41 -6.50
CA GLU A 42 -2.22 16.26 -7.18
C GLU A 42 -3.66 15.78 -6.94
N PHE A 43 -3.87 14.48 -6.96
CA PHE A 43 -5.17 13.88 -6.65
C PHE A 43 -5.57 14.17 -5.19
N ALA A 44 -4.67 13.94 -4.24
CA ALA A 44 -4.89 14.25 -2.82
C ALA A 44 -5.18 15.73 -2.59
N SER A 45 -4.43 16.61 -3.26
CA SER A 45 -4.64 18.06 -3.21
C SER A 45 -6.00 18.50 -3.74
N ARG A 46 -6.48 17.89 -4.84
CA ARG A 46 -7.83 18.13 -5.37
C ARG A 46 -8.91 17.66 -4.40
N LEU A 47 -8.73 16.48 -3.79
CA LEU A 47 -9.66 15.98 -2.77
C LEU A 47 -9.70 16.92 -1.57
N ARG A 48 -8.55 17.36 -1.08
CA ARG A 48 -8.46 18.31 0.03
C ARG A 48 -9.15 19.63 -0.28
N LYS A 49 -8.97 20.14 -1.49
CA LYS A 49 -9.62 21.39 -1.94
C LYS A 49 -11.14 21.23 -2.06
N ALA A 50 -11.61 20.08 -2.54
CA ALA A 50 -13.04 19.79 -2.68
C ALA A 50 -13.73 19.52 -1.32
N PHE A 51 -12.99 18.99 -0.35
CA PHE A 51 -13.50 18.58 0.97
C PHE A 51 -12.59 19.11 2.09
N PRO A 52 -12.60 20.43 2.37
CA PRO A 52 -11.62 21.05 3.26
C PRO A 52 -11.70 20.57 4.72
N ASP A 53 -12.87 20.14 5.17
CA ASP A 53 -13.09 19.68 6.55
C ASP A 53 -13.09 18.17 6.74
N LEU A 54 -12.95 17.39 5.63
CA LEU A 54 -12.97 15.95 5.68
C LEU A 54 -11.60 15.39 6.09
N PRO A 55 -11.47 14.65 7.20
CA PRO A 55 -10.22 13.95 7.49
C PRO A 55 -9.90 12.92 6.39
N ILE A 56 -8.70 13.03 5.80
CA ILE A 56 -8.23 12.17 4.73
C ILE A 56 -7.04 11.36 5.25
N HIS A 57 -7.14 10.04 5.12
CA HIS A 57 -6.10 9.09 5.50
C HIS A 57 -5.60 8.37 4.25
N ILE A 58 -4.30 8.41 4.02
CA ILE A 58 -3.66 7.82 2.83
C ILE A 58 -2.53 6.89 3.28
N TRP A 59 -2.32 5.80 2.57
CA TRP A 59 -1.15 4.93 2.75
C TRP A 59 -0.70 4.34 1.42
N CYS A 60 0.55 3.85 1.36
CA CYS A 60 1.03 3.07 0.24
C CYS A 60 0.47 1.65 0.31
N ASN A 61 -0.16 1.19 -0.77
CA ASN A 61 -0.76 -0.15 -0.84
C ASN A 61 0.28 -1.27 -0.59
N GLU A 62 1.51 -1.03 -0.97
CA GLU A 62 2.64 -1.93 -0.79
C GLU A 62 2.92 -2.24 0.69
N TYR A 63 2.55 -1.33 1.58
CA TYR A 63 2.69 -1.53 3.04
C TYR A 63 1.47 -2.17 3.68
N SER A 64 0.35 -2.31 2.95
CA SER A 64 -0.91 -2.82 3.51
C SER A 64 -0.74 -4.12 4.30
N PRO A 65 0.00 -5.14 3.85
CA PRO A 65 0.18 -6.37 4.61
C PRO A 65 0.79 -6.15 6.00
N PHE A 66 1.64 -5.15 6.16
CA PHE A 66 2.38 -4.88 7.39
C PHE A 66 1.69 -3.90 8.36
N ILE A 67 0.74 -3.11 7.85
CA ILE A 67 0.03 -2.07 8.62
C ILE A 67 -1.49 -2.28 8.65
N TRP A 68 -1.98 -3.42 8.14
CA TRP A 68 -3.41 -3.67 7.99
C TRP A 68 -4.18 -3.52 9.31
N GLY A 69 -3.69 -4.14 10.37
CA GLY A 69 -4.30 -3.99 11.70
C GLY A 69 -4.31 -2.54 12.20
N GLN A 70 -3.31 -1.72 11.87
CA GLN A 70 -3.29 -0.30 12.18
C GLN A 70 -4.39 0.45 11.40
N ILE A 71 -4.54 0.16 10.11
CA ILE A 71 -5.58 0.73 9.26
C ILE A 71 -6.98 0.40 9.81
N LEU A 72 -7.23 -0.87 10.13
CA LEU A 72 -8.51 -1.32 10.68
C LEU A 72 -8.85 -0.61 12.00
N ARG A 73 -7.86 -0.43 12.90
CA ARG A 73 -8.06 0.30 14.17
C ARG A 73 -8.41 1.77 13.92
N GLN A 74 -7.74 2.42 13.00
CA GLN A 74 -8.04 3.80 12.66
C GLN A 74 -9.44 3.94 12.03
N MET A 75 -9.80 3.05 11.11
CA MET A 75 -11.14 3.03 10.50
C MET A 75 -12.24 2.78 11.52
N GLY A 76 -11.99 1.86 12.46
CA GLY A 76 -12.90 1.53 13.55
C GLY A 76 -12.89 2.52 14.71
N GLN A 77 -12.02 3.54 14.68
CA GLN A 77 -11.79 4.50 15.78
C GLN A 77 -11.54 3.80 17.12
N LEU A 78 -10.81 2.67 17.08
CA LEU A 78 -10.50 1.87 18.25
C LEU A 78 -9.32 2.48 19.01
N SER A 79 -9.52 2.76 20.30
CA SER A 79 -8.46 3.21 21.19
C SER A 79 -7.73 2.00 21.80
N ALA A 80 -6.40 2.01 21.69
CA ALA A 80 -5.45 1.06 22.28
C ALA A 80 -5.42 -0.38 21.73
N PRO A 81 -4.44 -1.22 22.06
CA PRO A 81 -4.15 -2.47 21.35
C PRO A 81 -5.21 -3.54 21.66
N GLN A 82 -6.38 -3.42 21.02
CA GLN A 82 -7.35 -4.50 20.99
C GLN A 82 -6.97 -5.46 19.85
N ASN A 83 -6.98 -6.76 20.13
CA ASN A 83 -6.89 -7.76 19.08
C ASN A 83 -8.15 -7.68 18.22
N ILE A 84 -7.98 -7.39 16.95
CA ILE A 84 -9.05 -7.32 15.97
C ILE A 84 -9.00 -8.62 15.16
N ALA A 85 -10.16 -9.23 14.93
CA ALA A 85 -10.25 -10.31 13.96
C ALA A 85 -9.80 -9.78 12.59
N GLY A 86 -8.87 -10.48 11.93
CA GLY A 86 -8.35 -10.06 10.64
C GLY A 86 -7.11 -9.15 10.67
N ASP A 87 -6.51 -8.87 11.84
CA ASP A 87 -5.29 -8.06 11.97
C ASP A 87 -4.17 -8.47 10.99
N PHE A 88 -4.09 -9.75 10.67
CA PHE A 88 -3.04 -10.34 9.84
C PHE A 88 -3.55 -10.94 8.52
N ASP A 89 -4.79 -10.66 8.09
CA ASP A 89 -5.36 -11.28 6.90
C ASP A 89 -4.56 -10.94 5.64
N LEU A 90 -4.20 -9.68 5.44
CA LEU A 90 -3.37 -9.30 4.28
C LEU A 90 -1.93 -9.83 4.40
N PHE A 91 -1.41 -9.95 5.62
CA PHE A 91 -0.10 -10.58 5.83
C PHE A 91 -0.13 -12.08 5.51
N ALA A 92 -1.23 -12.74 5.82
CA ALA A 92 -1.44 -14.15 5.50
C ALA A 92 -1.43 -14.43 3.99
N GLU A 93 -1.82 -13.44 3.16
CA GLU A 93 -1.82 -13.58 1.70
C GLU A 93 -0.41 -13.62 1.09
N ILE A 94 0.59 -13.03 1.74
CA ILE A 94 1.94 -12.90 1.20
C ILE A 94 2.95 -13.89 1.78
N ILE A 95 2.57 -14.69 2.79
CA ILE A 95 3.45 -15.72 3.38
C ILE A 95 2.83 -17.10 3.29
N SER A 96 3.66 -18.12 3.41
CA SER A 96 3.20 -19.52 3.43
C SER A 96 2.36 -19.83 4.66
N ALA A 97 1.48 -20.83 4.58
CA ALA A 97 0.67 -21.30 5.71
C ALA A 97 1.53 -21.68 6.92
N GLU A 98 2.67 -22.38 6.70
CA GLU A 98 3.62 -22.70 7.75
C GLU A 98 4.20 -21.44 8.40
N GLY A 99 4.58 -20.45 7.59
CA GLY A 99 5.10 -19.17 8.08
C GLY A 99 4.08 -18.42 8.92
N LEU A 100 2.82 -18.41 8.50
CA LEU A 100 1.72 -17.78 9.24
C LEU A 100 1.49 -18.43 10.61
N GLU A 101 1.45 -19.75 10.67
CA GLU A 101 1.27 -20.48 11.95
C GLU A 101 2.43 -20.21 12.93
N ARG A 102 3.65 -20.23 12.44
CA ARG A 102 4.84 -19.89 13.24
C ARG A 102 4.82 -18.43 13.70
N PHE A 103 4.44 -17.51 12.82
CA PHE A 103 4.27 -16.09 13.15
C PHE A 103 3.22 -15.88 14.25
N LYS A 104 2.03 -16.47 14.11
CA LYS A 104 0.97 -16.40 15.12
C LYS A 104 1.41 -16.99 16.47
N ALA A 105 2.15 -18.09 16.45
CA ALA A 105 2.72 -18.68 17.66
C ALA A 105 3.72 -17.73 18.33
N TYR A 106 4.60 -17.10 17.55
CA TYR A 106 5.56 -16.11 18.05
C TYR A 106 4.86 -14.92 18.69
N VAL A 107 3.87 -14.31 18.03
CA VAL A 107 3.12 -13.17 18.57
C VAL A 107 2.42 -13.53 19.89
N ARG A 108 1.82 -14.73 19.99
CA ARG A 108 1.18 -15.22 21.23
C ARG A 108 2.16 -15.31 22.41
N THR A 109 3.40 -15.68 22.16
CA THR A 109 4.43 -15.80 23.21
C THR A 109 5.11 -14.47 23.52
N HIS A 110 4.87 -13.42 22.73
CA HIS A 110 5.44 -12.09 22.89
C HIS A 110 4.34 -11.00 22.91
N PRO A 111 3.45 -11.01 23.93
CA PRO A 111 2.28 -10.12 23.94
C PRO A 111 2.63 -8.64 24.15
N SER A 112 3.85 -8.31 24.50
CA SER A 112 4.32 -6.94 24.77
C SER A 112 5.01 -6.27 23.57
N LEU A 113 4.93 -6.87 22.37
CA LEU A 113 5.51 -6.26 21.18
C LEU A 113 4.84 -4.90 20.88
N THR A 114 5.68 -3.88 20.74
CA THR A 114 5.23 -2.59 20.22
C THR A 114 4.86 -2.72 18.73
N PRO A 115 4.03 -1.83 18.17
CA PRO A 115 3.70 -1.86 16.75
C PRO A 115 4.94 -1.89 15.83
N ARG A 116 5.98 -1.15 16.19
CA ARG A 116 7.27 -1.15 15.46
C ARG A 116 7.97 -2.51 15.52
N GLN A 117 8.06 -3.11 16.71
CA GLN A 117 8.66 -4.42 16.88
C GLN A 117 7.88 -5.51 16.12
N LEU A 118 6.54 -5.45 16.17
CA LEU A 118 5.69 -6.36 15.41
C LEU A 118 5.99 -6.28 13.91
N ARG A 119 6.13 -5.08 13.34
CA ARG A 119 6.48 -4.92 11.91
C ARG A 119 7.86 -5.45 11.57
N ILE A 120 8.85 -5.29 12.44
CA ILE A 120 10.18 -5.89 12.25
C ILE A 120 10.06 -7.42 12.21
N VAL A 121 9.28 -8.00 13.12
CA VAL A 121 9.01 -9.44 13.13
C VAL A 121 8.30 -9.88 11.86
N MET A 122 7.26 -9.16 11.43
CA MET A 122 6.56 -9.44 10.16
C MET A 122 7.53 -9.40 8.97
N GLY A 123 8.41 -8.42 8.90
CA GLY A 123 9.44 -8.33 7.86
C GLY A 123 10.35 -9.55 7.83
N ALA A 124 10.86 -9.99 8.99
CA ALA A 124 11.70 -11.18 9.10
C ALA A 124 10.96 -12.48 8.70
N PHE A 125 9.66 -12.56 9.01
CA PHE A 125 8.83 -13.69 8.56
C PHE A 125 8.54 -13.64 7.07
N ALA A 126 8.29 -12.47 6.52
CA ALA A 126 8.10 -12.28 5.07
C ALA A 126 9.37 -12.63 4.28
N GLU A 127 10.56 -12.25 4.77
CA GLU A 127 11.83 -12.62 4.16
C GLU A 127 12.04 -14.13 4.13
N LYS A 128 11.65 -14.84 5.19
CA LYS A 128 11.89 -16.28 5.33
C LYS A 128 10.80 -17.15 4.72
N PHE A 129 9.54 -16.73 4.77
CA PHE A 129 8.36 -17.53 4.42
C PHE A 129 7.50 -16.85 3.35
N GLY A 130 7.96 -15.74 2.77
CA GLY A 130 7.26 -15.02 1.72
C GLY A 130 7.05 -15.86 0.47
N GLN A 131 5.94 -15.66 -0.20
CA GLN A 131 5.60 -16.25 -1.49
C GLN A 131 5.94 -15.23 -2.56
N ASN A 132 7.06 -15.45 -3.27
CA ASN A 132 7.58 -14.48 -4.24
C ASN A 132 6.59 -14.15 -5.36
N ASP A 133 5.81 -15.12 -5.81
CA ASP A 133 4.76 -14.98 -6.82
C ASP A 133 3.62 -14.05 -6.37
N LYS A 134 3.47 -13.83 -5.06
CA LYS A 134 2.47 -12.91 -4.50
C LYS A 134 3.05 -11.55 -4.08
N ILE A 135 4.36 -11.47 -3.95
CA ILE A 135 5.08 -10.25 -3.52
C ILE A 135 5.62 -9.48 -4.72
N ILE A 136 6.13 -10.21 -5.73
CA ILE A 136 6.72 -9.65 -6.93
C ILE A 136 5.68 -9.69 -8.04
N GLU A 137 5.27 -8.53 -8.50
CA GLU A 137 4.37 -8.42 -9.65
C GLU A 137 5.19 -8.38 -10.94
N GLU A 138 4.97 -9.36 -11.79
CA GLU A 138 5.48 -9.33 -13.16
C GLU A 138 4.57 -8.43 -14.00
N ILE A 139 5.19 -7.47 -14.71
CA ILE A 139 4.45 -6.53 -15.55
C ILE A 139 4.70 -6.89 -17.01
N GLU A 140 3.68 -7.37 -17.67
CA GLU A 140 3.68 -7.59 -19.11
C GLU A 140 2.79 -6.54 -19.80
N ALA A 141 3.37 -5.40 -20.16
CA ALA A 141 2.64 -4.39 -20.94
C ALA A 141 3.57 -3.83 -22.06
N PRO A 142 3.05 -3.63 -23.28
CA PRO A 142 3.84 -3.07 -24.38
C PRO A 142 4.43 -1.70 -24.03
N GLY A 143 5.75 -1.58 -24.16
CA GLY A 143 6.48 -0.34 -23.85
C GLY A 143 6.72 -0.10 -22.36
N TRP A 144 6.43 -1.08 -21.50
CA TRP A 144 6.65 -1.03 -20.04
C TRP A 144 7.95 -1.75 -19.71
N ASP A 145 9.08 -1.10 -19.98
CA ASP A 145 10.41 -1.66 -19.74
C ASP A 145 10.93 -1.35 -18.32
N GLU A 146 12.03 -1.99 -17.94
CA GLU A 146 12.67 -1.80 -16.63
C GLU A 146 13.08 -0.35 -16.35
N ALA A 147 13.47 0.41 -17.39
CA ALA A 147 13.85 1.80 -17.25
C ALA A 147 12.63 2.66 -16.85
N LEU A 148 11.50 2.47 -17.52
CA LEU A 148 10.25 3.16 -17.18
C LEU A 148 9.75 2.78 -15.78
N VAL A 149 9.82 1.49 -15.43
CA VAL A 149 9.42 1.02 -14.07
C VAL A 149 10.27 1.70 -13.01
N ARG A 150 11.58 1.78 -13.19
CA ARG A 150 12.48 2.49 -12.28
C ARG A 150 12.14 3.97 -12.17
N ASP A 151 11.97 4.66 -13.32
CA ASP A 151 11.67 6.09 -13.33
C ASP A 151 10.32 6.40 -12.67
N LEU A 152 9.31 5.56 -12.88
CA LEU A 152 8.01 5.67 -12.20
C LEU A 152 8.12 5.44 -10.69
N THR A 153 8.94 4.47 -10.26
CA THR A 153 9.17 4.17 -8.86
C THR A 153 9.87 5.33 -8.15
N GLU A 154 10.94 5.87 -8.73
CA GLU A 154 11.64 7.04 -8.17
C GLU A 154 10.70 8.25 -8.03
N ARG A 155 9.86 8.49 -9.04
CA ARG A 155 8.87 9.58 -9.00
C ARG A 155 7.77 9.33 -7.98
N TYR A 156 7.33 8.09 -7.82
CA TYR A 156 6.38 7.70 -6.79
C TYR A 156 6.91 7.98 -5.39
N ASP A 157 8.16 7.64 -5.10
CA ASP A 157 8.79 7.90 -3.81
C ASP A 157 8.89 9.41 -3.49
N ILE A 158 9.15 10.23 -4.51
CA ILE A 158 9.14 11.70 -4.36
C ILE A 158 7.72 12.20 -4.11
N ASP A 159 6.75 11.65 -4.81
CA ASP A 159 5.35 12.05 -4.73
C ASP A 159 4.73 11.69 -3.37
N VAL A 160 5.05 10.52 -2.83
CA VAL A 160 4.65 10.08 -1.47
C VAL A 160 5.12 11.11 -0.43
N ARG A 161 6.39 11.54 -0.50
CA ARG A 161 6.90 12.59 0.39
C ARG A 161 6.21 13.94 0.23
N SER A 162 5.61 14.19 -0.93
CA SER A 162 4.83 15.40 -1.19
C SER A 162 3.43 15.31 -0.58
N ILE A 163 2.82 14.13 -0.58
CA ILE A 163 1.52 13.88 0.07
C ILE A 163 1.60 14.10 1.58
N ASP A 164 2.65 13.61 2.22
CA ASP A 164 2.88 13.77 3.67
C ASP A 164 2.94 15.23 4.11
N LYS A 165 3.28 16.14 3.19
CA LYS A 165 3.30 17.60 3.44
C LYS A 165 1.96 18.30 3.23
N ILE A 166 0.94 17.61 2.72
CA ILE A 166 -0.38 18.22 2.51
C ILE A 166 -1.06 18.41 3.86
N SER A 167 -1.34 19.64 4.21
CA SER A 167 -2.01 20.01 5.46
C SER A 167 -3.31 19.19 5.64
N THR A 168 -3.50 18.63 6.85
CA THR A 168 -4.70 17.87 7.22
C THR A 168 -4.93 16.53 6.48
N VAL A 169 -3.97 16.06 5.71
CA VAL A 169 -3.88 14.68 5.25
C VAL A 169 -3.04 13.89 6.28
N GLN A 170 -3.57 12.77 6.74
CA GLN A 170 -2.83 11.84 7.59
C GLN A 170 -2.26 10.71 6.74
N PHE A 171 -0.95 10.67 6.65
CA PHE A 171 -0.26 9.59 5.97
C PHE A 171 0.01 8.45 6.96
N ILE A 172 -0.53 7.26 6.67
CA ILE A 172 -0.32 6.07 7.50
C ILE A 172 0.91 5.36 6.96
N SER A 173 2.03 5.49 7.67
CA SER A 173 3.29 4.85 7.32
C SER A 173 3.64 3.70 8.27
N PRO A 174 4.44 2.73 7.83
CA PRO A 174 5.13 1.81 8.72
C PRO A 174 6.28 2.56 9.41
N GLU A 175 6.06 3.13 10.59
CA GLU A 175 7.11 3.73 11.41
C GLU A 175 7.86 2.68 12.24
#